data_0a40141c5cf2bbb408ccfdff1e1918ff
#
_entry.id   0a40141c5cf2bbb408ccfdff1e1918ff
#
_cell.length_a   1.000
_cell.length_b   1.000
_cell.length_c   1.000
_cell.angle_alpha   90.00
_cell.angle_beta   90.00
_cell.angle_gamma   90.00
#
_symmetry.space_group_name_H-M   'P 1'
#
loop_
_entity.id
_entity.type
_entity.pdbx_description
1 polymer ?
#
loop_
_entity_poly.entity_id
_entity_poly.type
_entity_poly.pdbx_seq_one_letter_code
_entity_poly.pdbx_strand_id
1 'polypeptide(L)'
;PAINKMAGDGTSFAYYGPIYSSTYVANAVEKDPQTFADDVAFMMFPVSQYNDKPFVIAGPQGMGICSSTKYPEICKDLFAELANNSYDLLADHANTIFTLSSVKAANELEAITTNPIVADTTYMADYAITVPSVDGLNTYANLLHNNIVQLELGQITPEEATADMKVQLELNLDDIIFE
;
A
#
# COMPACT_ATOMS: atom_id res chain seq x y z
N PRO A 1 -7.55 3.11 -16.50
CA PRO A 1 -6.57 2.55 -15.55
C PRO A 1 -6.72 1.03 -15.44
N ALA A 2 -5.63 0.31 -15.11
CA ALA A 2 -5.60 -1.16 -15.04
C ALA A 2 -6.66 -1.73 -14.07
N ILE A 3 -6.88 -1.03 -12.97
CA ILE A 3 -7.88 -1.42 -11.97
C ILE A 3 -9.31 -1.50 -12.53
N ASN A 4 -9.71 -0.56 -13.39
CA ASN A 4 -11.03 -0.58 -14.01
C ASN A 4 -11.16 -1.74 -15.00
N LYS A 5 -10.07 -2.13 -15.66
CA LYS A 5 -10.06 -3.27 -16.58
C LYS A 5 -10.22 -4.59 -15.84
N MET A 6 -9.59 -4.75 -14.68
CA MET A 6 -9.73 -5.96 -13.88
C MET A 6 -11.19 -6.14 -13.40
N ALA A 7 -11.76 -5.11 -12.83
CA ALA A 7 -13.06 -5.21 -12.19
C ALA A 7 -14.25 -4.92 -13.11
N GLY A 8 -14.07 -4.06 -14.13
CA GLY A 8 -15.14 -3.70 -15.06
C GLY A 8 -15.27 -4.67 -16.22
N ASP A 9 -14.18 -4.92 -16.90
CA ASP A 9 -14.18 -5.64 -18.19
C ASP A 9 -13.75 -7.10 -18.06
N GLY A 10 -13.22 -7.53 -16.88
CA GLY A 10 -12.61 -8.84 -16.71
C GLY A 10 -11.38 -9.09 -17.60
N THR A 11 -10.78 -8.03 -18.12
CA THR A 11 -9.66 -8.11 -19.07
C THR A 11 -8.28 -8.17 -18.41
N SER A 12 -8.21 -7.96 -17.11
CA SER A 12 -7.00 -8.13 -16.29
C SER A 12 -7.20 -9.23 -15.27
N PHE A 13 -6.33 -10.22 -15.27
CA PHE A 13 -6.38 -11.33 -14.32
C PHE A 13 -5.97 -10.92 -12.90
N ALA A 14 -4.98 -10.04 -12.79
CA ALA A 14 -4.48 -9.55 -11.52
C ALA A 14 -4.07 -8.09 -11.61
N TYR A 15 -4.10 -7.42 -10.46
CA TYR A 15 -3.67 -6.05 -10.30
C TYR A 15 -2.83 -5.92 -9.03
N TYR A 16 -1.69 -5.25 -9.13
CA TYR A 16 -0.92 -4.85 -7.97
C TYR A 16 -1.37 -3.47 -7.50
N GLY A 17 -1.80 -3.39 -6.26
CA GLY A 17 -2.26 -2.12 -5.69
C GLY A 17 -2.63 -2.24 -4.22
N PRO A 18 -2.92 -1.10 -3.59
CA PRO A 18 -3.32 -1.07 -2.19
C PRO A 18 -4.73 -1.65 -1.99
N ILE A 19 -5.01 -2.14 -0.79
CA ILE A 19 -6.32 -2.72 -0.41
C ILE A 19 -7.47 -1.76 -0.71
N TYR A 20 -7.30 -0.46 -0.41
CA TYR A 20 -8.34 0.56 -0.66
C TYR A 20 -8.71 0.72 -2.15
N SER A 21 -7.96 0.10 -3.04
CA SER A 21 -8.36 0.05 -4.46
C SER A 21 -9.72 -0.60 -4.66
N SER A 22 -10.12 -1.50 -3.76
CA SER A 22 -11.45 -2.13 -3.78
C SER A 22 -12.58 -1.12 -3.70
N THR A 23 -12.43 -0.03 -2.94
CA THR A 23 -13.43 1.06 -2.90
C THR A 23 -13.61 1.69 -4.27
N TYR A 24 -12.52 2.01 -4.95
CA TYR A 24 -12.58 2.60 -6.28
C TYR A 24 -13.20 1.65 -7.30
N VAL A 25 -12.84 0.37 -7.21
CA VAL A 25 -13.35 -0.66 -8.09
C VAL A 25 -14.84 -0.87 -7.85
N ALA A 26 -15.29 -1.01 -6.61
CA ALA A 26 -16.68 -1.17 -6.27
C ALA A 26 -17.52 0.02 -6.76
N ASN A 27 -17.04 1.25 -6.55
CA ASN A 27 -17.70 2.46 -7.02
C ASN A 27 -17.72 2.57 -8.55
N ALA A 28 -16.64 2.18 -9.22
CA ALA A 28 -16.52 2.31 -10.67
C ALA A 28 -17.43 1.34 -11.44
N VAL A 29 -17.76 0.19 -10.85
CA VAL A 29 -18.56 -0.86 -11.49
C VAL A 29 -19.94 -1.04 -10.87
N GLU A 30 -20.34 -0.14 -9.96
CA GLU A 30 -21.62 -0.16 -9.25
C GLU A 30 -21.90 -1.50 -8.52
N LYS A 31 -20.83 -2.20 -8.13
CA LYS A 31 -20.91 -3.42 -7.34
C LYS A 31 -20.90 -3.10 -5.85
N ASP A 32 -21.74 -3.79 -5.09
CA ASP A 32 -21.60 -3.76 -3.64
C ASP A 32 -20.32 -4.53 -3.19
N PRO A 33 -19.78 -4.21 -1.99
CA PRO A 33 -18.55 -4.82 -1.52
C PRO A 33 -18.59 -6.35 -1.42
N GLN A 34 -19.76 -6.95 -1.12
CA GLN A 34 -19.88 -8.40 -1.02
C GLN A 34 -19.75 -9.05 -2.40
N THR A 35 -20.45 -8.54 -3.41
CA THR A 35 -20.35 -9.04 -4.79
C THR A 35 -18.92 -8.92 -5.31
N PHE A 36 -18.21 -7.84 -4.96
CA PHE A 36 -16.82 -7.66 -5.33
C PHE A 36 -15.90 -8.70 -4.65
N ALA A 37 -16.12 -8.98 -3.37
CA ALA A 37 -15.33 -9.95 -2.61
C ALA A 37 -15.52 -11.39 -3.11
N ASP A 38 -16.69 -11.72 -3.66
CA ASP A 38 -16.94 -13.03 -4.26
C ASP A 38 -16.14 -13.25 -5.57
N ASP A 39 -15.84 -12.17 -6.28
CA ASP A 39 -15.13 -12.19 -7.56
C ASP A 39 -13.61 -11.96 -7.42
N VAL A 40 -13.15 -11.34 -6.33
CA VAL A 40 -11.77 -10.86 -6.18
C VAL A 40 -11.17 -11.29 -4.84
N ALA A 41 -10.00 -11.88 -4.90
CA ALA A 41 -9.22 -12.24 -3.71
C ALA A 41 -7.93 -11.40 -3.61
N PHE A 42 -7.52 -11.11 -2.38
CA PHE A 42 -6.24 -10.48 -2.11
C PHE A 42 -5.18 -11.55 -1.84
N MET A 43 -4.01 -11.35 -2.38
CA MET A 43 -2.88 -12.25 -2.14
C MET A 43 -1.57 -11.46 -1.98
N MET A 44 -0.67 -12.01 -1.19
CA MET A 44 0.71 -11.51 -1.14
C MET A 44 1.46 -11.90 -2.42
N PHE A 45 2.54 -11.16 -2.72
CA PHE A 45 3.46 -11.59 -3.76
C PHE A 45 4.03 -12.96 -3.46
N PRO A 46 4.17 -13.81 -4.49
CA PRO A 46 4.86 -15.08 -4.32
C PRO A 46 6.33 -14.83 -3.95
N VAL A 47 6.87 -15.73 -3.16
CA VAL A 47 8.30 -15.76 -2.86
C VAL A 47 9.12 -16.04 -4.13
N SER A 48 10.34 -15.56 -4.17
CA SER A 48 11.26 -15.73 -5.31
C SER A 48 12.59 -16.29 -4.85
N GLN A 49 13.46 -16.61 -5.80
CA GLN A 49 14.83 -17.03 -5.48
C GLN A 49 15.66 -15.95 -4.75
N TYR A 50 15.24 -14.69 -4.82
CA TYR A 50 15.91 -13.55 -4.18
C TYR A 50 15.26 -13.16 -2.85
N ASN A 51 14.05 -13.66 -2.58
CA ASN A 51 13.32 -13.39 -1.34
C ASN A 51 12.50 -14.61 -0.95
N ASP A 52 12.92 -15.29 0.10
CA ASP A 52 12.32 -16.53 0.62
C ASP A 52 11.13 -16.27 1.57
N LYS A 53 10.86 -15.00 1.89
CA LYS A 53 9.78 -14.61 2.79
C LYS A 53 8.73 -13.77 2.06
N PRO A 54 7.45 -14.07 2.24
CA PRO A 54 6.41 -13.21 1.74
C PRO A 54 6.46 -11.85 2.44
N PHE A 55 6.11 -10.80 1.74
CA PHE A 55 5.96 -9.47 2.33
C PHE A 55 4.89 -8.67 1.60
N VAL A 56 4.39 -7.65 2.27
CA VAL A 56 3.56 -6.59 1.68
C VAL A 56 4.16 -5.24 2.06
N ILE A 57 3.99 -4.27 1.19
CA ILE A 57 4.42 -2.90 1.49
C ILE A 57 3.30 -2.21 2.27
N ALA A 58 3.62 -1.74 3.46
CA ALA A 58 2.74 -0.89 4.24
C ALA A 58 3.05 0.59 3.96
N GLY A 59 2.01 1.34 3.58
CA GLY A 59 2.04 2.80 3.46
C GLY A 59 1.26 3.42 4.62
N PRO A 60 1.82 3.49 5.84
CA PRO A 60 1.10 4.01 6.98
C PRO A 60 0.74 5.48 6.76
N GLN A 61 -0.51 5.82 7.01
CA GLN A 61 -0.98 7.19 7.07
C GLN A 61 -1.02 7.64 8.51
N GLY A 62 -0.64 8.87 8.76
CA GLY A 62 -0.61 9.44 10.09
C GLY A 62 -1.26 10.81 10.15
N MET A 63 -1.67 11.20 11.34
CA MET A 63 -2.12 12.56 11.64
C MET A 63 -1.01 13.29 12.37
N GLY A 64 -0.86 14.58 12.07
CA GLY A 64 0.10 15.45 12.74
C GLY A 64 -0.59 16.64 13.42
N ILE A 65 0.01 17.13 14.48
CA ILE A 65 -0.42 18.38 15.12
C ILE A 65 0.28 19.54 14.41
N CYS A 66 -0.51 20.46 13.86
CA CYS A 66 0.03 21.63 13.21
C CYS A 66 0.78 22.52 14.24
N SER A 67 2.00 22.93 13.92
CA SER A 67 2.82 23.77 14.82
C SER A 67 2.20 25.14 15.14
N SER A 68 1.28 25.61 14.29
CA SER A 68 0.55 26.87 14.48
C SER A 68 -0.74 26.72 15.29
N THR A 69 -1.08 25.53 15.79
CA THR A 69 -2.29 25.36 16.60
C THR A 69 -2.22 26.17 17.90
N LYS A 70 -3.35 26.71 18.29
CA LYS A 70 -3.49 27.40 19.60
C LYS A 70 -3.80 26.41 20.74
N TYR A 71 -4.05 25.15 20.43
CA TYR A 71 -4.54 24.14 21.37
C TYR A 71 -3.75 22.82 21.26
N PRO A 72 -2.41 22.84 21.40
CA PRO A 72 -1.59 21.64 21.18
C PRO A 72 -1.90 20.52 22.17
N GLU A 73 -2.22 20.86 23.43
CA GLU A 73 -2.54 19.83 24.45
C GLU A 73 -3.87 19.15 24.17
N ILE A 74 -4.90 19.89 23.75
CA ILE A 74 -6.18 19.30 23.34
C ILE A 74 -5.99 18.35 22.14
N CYS A 75 -5.14 18.73 21.19
CA CYS A 75 -4.83 17.84 20.06
C CYS A 75 -4.12 16.56 20.50
N LYS A 76 -3.19 16.65 21.47
CA LYS A 76 -2.51 15.47 22.02
C LYS A 76 -3.48 14.56 22.74
N ASP A 77 -4.35 15.13 23.57
CA ASP A 77 -5.38 14.37 24.31
C ASP A 77 -6.33 13.66 23.36
N LEU A 78 -6.77 14.34 22.28
CA LEU A 78 -7.59 13.76 21.23
C LEU A 78 -6.88 12.57 20.56
N PHE A 79 -5.61 12.72 20.19
CA PHE A 79 -4.87 11.64 19.53
C PHE A 79 -4.63 10.45 20.48
N ALA A 80 -4.37 10.73 21.76
CA ALA A 80 -4.26 9.69 22.77
C ALA A 80 -5.58 8.93 22.96
N GLU A 81 -6.71 9.64 22.98
CA GLU A 81 -8.05 9.04 23.06
C GLU A 81 -8.34 8.16 21.84
N LEU A 82 -8.09 8.66 20.62
CA LEU A 82 -8.28 7.88 19.40
C LEU A 82 -7.44 6.61 19.38
N ALA A 83 -6.16 6.71 19.77
CA ALA A 83 -5.23 5.57 19.72
C ALA A 83 -5.49 4.52 20.81
N ASN A 84 -5.98 4.92 21.99
CA ASN A 84 -6.04 4.04 23.16
C ASN A 84 -7.45 3.59 23.55
N ASN A 85 -8.48 4.34 23.18
CA ASN A 85 -9.83 4.11 23.68
C ASN A 85 -10.92 4.04 22.61
N SER A 86 -10.64 4.54 21.40
CA SER A 86 -11.65 4.67 20.35
C SER A 86 -11.47 3.60 19.24
N TYR A 87 -11.31 2.34 19.64
CA TYR A 87 -11.07 1.23 18.70
C TYR A 87 -12.23 1.03 17.71
N ASP A 88 -13.47 1.21 18.18
CA ASP A 88 -14.65 1.12 17.32
C ASP A 88 -14.62 2.17 16.21
N LEU A 89 -14.23 3.40 16.53
CA LEU A 89 -14.11 4.48 15.55
C LEU A 89 -12.98 4.19 14.54
N LEU A 90 -11.86 3.65 15.01
CA LEU A 90 -10.74 3.28 14.13
C LEU A 90 -11.09 2.10 13.22
N ALA A 91 -11.84 1.13 13.73
CA ALA A 91 -12.33 0.01 12.95
C ALA A 91 -13.37 0.45 11.92
N ASP A 92 -14.30 1.31 12.31
CA ASP A 92 -15.32 1.85 11.41
C ASP A 92 -14.70 2.67 10.27
N HIS A 93 -13.70 3.51 10.60
CA HIS A 93 -12.93 4.22 9.59
C HIS A 93 -12.19 3.26 8.63
N ALA A 94 -11.46 2.29 9.18
CA ALA A 94 -10.74 1.30 8.40
C ALA A 94 -11.68 0.50 7.47
N ASN A 95 -12.84 0.14 7.97
CA ASN A 95 -13.89 -0.56 7.25
C ASN A 95 -14.46 0.28 6.09
N THR A 96 -14.68 1.58 6.34
CA THR A 96 -15.23 2.51 5.34
C THR A 96 -14.30 2.70 4.13
N ILE A 97 -12.99 2.70 4.35
CA ILE A 97 -11.98 2.91 3.30
C ILE A 97 -11.29 1.61 2.88
N PHE A 98 -11.76 0.46 3.32
CA PHE A 98 -11.20 -0.86 3.03
C PHE A 98 -9.70 -0.95 3.26
N THR A 99 -9.26 -0.64 4.47
CA THR A 99 -7.86 -0.74 4.90
C THR A 99 -7.78 -1.36 6.28
N LEU A 100 -6.59 -1.60 6.78
CA LEU A 100 -6.36 -2.01 8.15
C LEU A 100 -6.01 -0.78 9.01
N SER A 101 -6.45 -0.79 10.26
CA SER A 101 -6.00 0.18 11.25
C SER A 101 -4.52 -0.08 11.61
N SER A 102 -3.78 0.97 11.93
CA SER A 102 -2.46 0.86 12.56
C SER A 102 -2.53 0.37 14.01
N VAL A 103 -3.72 0.36 14.61
CA VAL A 103 -3.98 -0.14 15.96
C VAL A 103 -4.50 -1.58 15.87
N LYS A 104 -3.68 -2.55 16.31
CA LYS A 104 -3.99 -3.97 16.17
C LYS A 104 -5.34 -4.35 16.81
N ALA A 105 -5.65 -3.83 18.00
CA ALA A 105 -6.90 -4.10 18.69
C ALA A 105 -8.15 -3.68 17.88
N ALA A 106 -8.05 -2.64 17.07
CA ALA A 106 -9.14 -2.23 16.19
C ALA A 106 -9.39 -3.23 15.06
N ASN A 107 -8.35 -3.91 14.57
CA ASN A 107 -8.46 -4.92 13.51
C ASN A 107 -9.05 -6.25 14.01
N GLU A 108 -9.13 -6.45 15.33
CA GLU A 108 -9.71 -7.64 15.95
C GLU A 108 -11.23 -7.49 16.19
N LEU A 109 -11.80 -6.31 15.97
CA LEU A 109 -13.22 -6.06 16.15
C LEU A 109 -14.06 -6.71 15.03
N GLU A 110 -15.29 -7.07 15.38
CA GLU A 110 -16.23 -7.73 14.47
C GLU A 110 -16.43 -6.94 13.17
N ALA A 111 -16.47 -5.62 13.24
CA ALA A 111 -16.59 -4.75 12.09
C ALA A 111 -15.52 -4.99 11.01
N ILE A 112 -14.31 -5.37 11.40
CA ILE A 112 -13.21 -5.71 10.49
C ILE A 112 -13.23 -7.19 10.13
N THR A 113 -13.36 -8.06 11.12
CA THR A 113 -13.22 -9.51 10.92
C THR A 113 -14.37 -10.14 10.13
N THR A 114 -15.50 -9.44 10.00
CA THR A 114 -16.64 -9.85 9.17
C THR A 114 -16.77 -9.08 7.86
N ASN A 115 -15.92 -8.06 7.63
CA ASN A 115 -15.95 -7.34 6.36
C ASN A 115 -15.40 -8.24 5.24
N PRO A 116 -16.16 -8.51 4.18
CA PRO A 116 -15.79 -9.48 3.15
C PRO A 116 -14.54 -9.10 2.35
N ILE A 117 -14.14 -7.82 2.37
CA ILE A 117 -12.95 -7.35 1.67
C ILE A 117 -11.75 -7.30 2.61
N VAL A 118 -11.92 -6.76 3.82
CA VAL A 118 -10.80 -6.48 4.72
C VAL A 118 -10.41 -7.70 5.56
N ALA A 119 -11.37 -8.55 5.93
CA ALA A 119 -11.13 -9.71 6.78
C ALA A 119 -10.01 -10.61 6.24
N ASP A 120 -10.03 -10.92 4.95
CA ASP A 120 -9.04 -11.77 4.30
C ASP A 120 -7.64 -11.13 4.18
N THR A 121 -7.50 -9.85 4.51
CA THR A 121 -6.22 -9.12 4.45
C THR A 121 -5.55 -8.95 5.81
N THR A 122 -6.23 -9.27 6.90
CA THR A 122 -5.71 -9.06 8.27
C THR A 122 -4.39 -9.77 8.54
N TYR A 123 -4.22 -10.99 8.02
CA TYR A 123 -2.98 -11.76 8.16
C TYR A 123 -1.79 -11.09 7.47
N MET A 124 -2.01 -10.26 6.46
CA MET A 124 -0.95 -9.58 5.72
C MET A 124 -0.22 -8.54 6.59
N ALA A 125 -0.86 -8.04 7.64
CA ALA A 125 -0.25 -7.08 8.56
C ALA A 125 1.01 -7.63 9.26
N ASP A 126 1.06 -8.94 9.49
CA ASP A 126 2.22 -9.60 10.12
C ASP A 126 3.44 -9.67 9.17
N TYR A 127 3.24 -9.46 7.88
CA TYR A 127 4.27 -9.47 6.84
C TYR A 127 4.55 -8.08 6.28
N ALA A 128 3.99 -7.05 6.92
CA ALA A 128 4.11 -5.68 6.44
C ALA A 128 5.51 -5.11 6.68
N ILE A 129 6.10 -4.57 5.64
CA ILE A 129 7.32 -3.78 5.71
C ILE A 129 7.05 -2.36 5.25
N THR A 130 7.72 -1.41 5.87
CA THR A 130 7.68 -0.01 5.44
C THR A 130 8.84 0.29 4.51
N VAL A 131 8.59 1.09 3.50
CA VAL A 131 9.67 1.62 2.67
C VAL A 131 10.52 2.55 3.54
N PRO A 132 11.85 2.36 3.60
CA PRO A 132 12.70 3.19 4.44
C PRO A 132 12.66 4.66 3.97
N SER A 133 12.62 5.59 4.93
CA SER A 133 12.71 7.01 4.63
C SER A 133 14.20 7.39 4.54
N VAL A 134 14.72 7.37 3.31
CA VAL A 134 16.10 7.74 3.01
C VAL A 134 16.14 8.81 1.94
N ASP A 135 17.16 9.66 1.99
CA ASP A 135 17.38 10.65 0.94
C ASP A 135 17.62 9.95 -0.40
N GLY A 136 17.06 10.53 -1.45
CA GLY A 136 17.16 9.96 -2.79
C GLY A 136 16.18 8.85 -3.13
N LEU A 137 15.33 8.38 -2.20
CA LEU A 137 14.35 7.31 -2.46
C LEU A 137 13.44 7.63 -3.67
N ASN A 138 12.95 8.86 -3.76
CA ASN A 138 12.10 9.28 -4.87
C ASN A 138 12.86 9.27 -6.21
N THR A 139 14.13 9.65 -6.19
CA THR A 139 14.99 9.58 -7.38
C THR A 139 15.17 8.13 -7.81
N TYR A 140 15.50 7.25 -6.88
CA TYR A 140 15.58 5.81 -7.14
C TYR A 140 14.28 5.24 -7.72
N ALA A 141 13.14 5.53 -7.09
CA ALA A 141 11.84 5.02 -7.51
C ALA A 141 11.46 5.48 -8.93
N ASN A 142 11.73 6.75 -9.27
CA ASN A 142 11.46 7.30 -10.60
C ASN A 142 12.36 6.66 -11.67
N LEU A 143 13.65 6.48 -11.39
CA LEU A 143 14.60 5.83 -12.30
C LEU A 143 14.20 4.36 -12.51
N LEU A 144 13.88 3.65 -11.46
CA LEU A 144 13.40 2.27 -11.54
C LEU A 144 12.13 2.16 -12.38
N HIS A 145 11.14 3.02 -12.13
CA HIS A 145 9.90 3.05 -12.91
C HIS A 145 10.16 3.27 -14.40
N ASN A 146 10.98 4.26 -14.73
CA ASN A 146 11.30 4.57 -16.12
C ASN A 146 12.00 3.40 -16.83
N ASN A 147 12.93 2.73 -16.18
CA ASN A 147 13.60 1.56 -16.72
C ASN A 147 12.66 0.37 -16.89
N ILE A 148 11.77 0.12 -15.93
CA ILE A 148 10.74 -0.93 -16.04
C ILE A 148 9.83 -0.68 -17.26
N VAL A 149 9.36 0.55 -17.45
CA VAL A 149 8.52 0.90 -18.61
C VAL A 149 9.25 0.62 -19.93
N GLN A 150 10.53 0.97 -20.03
CA GLN A 150 11.32 0.70 -21.25
C GLN A 150 11.54 -0.80 -21.49
N LEU A 151 11.75 -1.57 -20.41
CA LEU A 151 11.82 -3.04 -20.46
C LEU A 151 10.51 -3.65 -20.97
N GLU A 152 9.37 -3.22 -20.42
CA GLU A 152 8.04 -3.70 -20.82
C GLU A 152 7.73 -3.38 -22.29
N LEU A 153 8.23 -2.26 -22.79
CA LEU A 153 8.11 -1.86 -24.21
C LEU A 153 9.14 -2.54 -25.12
N GLY A 154 10.06 -3.34 -24.59
CA GLY A 154 11.13 -3.98 -25.33
C GLY A 154 12.15 -3.02 -25.93
N GLN A 155 12.29 -1.83 -25.35
CA GLN A 155 13.22 -0.78 -25.82
C GLN A 155 14.64 -0.97 -25.30
N ILE A 156 14.79 -1.63 -24.16
CA ILE A 156 16.08 -1.95 -23.54
C ILE A 156 16.06 -3.39 -23.00
N THR A 157 17.25 -3.96 -22.82
CA THR A 157 17.45 -5.25 -22.16
C THR A 157 17.55 -5.09 -20.63
N PRO A 158 17.40 -6.16 -19.83
CA PRO A 158 17.65 -6.10 -18.39
C PRO A 158 19.07 -5.64 -18.02
N GLU A 159 20.05 -6.02 -18.81
CA GLU A 159 21.45 -5.61 -18.64
C GLU A 159 21.64 -4.11 -18.88
N GLU A 160 21.02 -3.58 -19.92
CA GLU A 160 21.02 -2.13 -20.24
C GLU A 160 20.29 -1.33 -19.16
N ALA A 161 19.12 -1.82 -18.67
CA ALA A 161 18.39 -1.19 -17.59
C ALA A 161 19.23 -1.12 -16.30
N THR A 162 19.92 -2.20 -15.96
CA THR A 162 20.78 -2.26 -14.77
C THR A 162 21.96 -1.28 -14.89
N ALA A 163 22.58 -1.22 -16.08
CA ALA A 163 23.69 -0.31 -16.34
C ALA A 163 23.25 1.16 -16.29
N ASP A 164 22.10 1.50 -16.88
CA ASP A 164 21.54 2.85 -16.84
C ASP A 164 21.19 3.25 -15.40
N MET A 165 20.50 2.39 -14.65
CA MET A 165 20.18 2.63 -13.25
C MET A 165 21.42 2.98 -12.43
N LYS A 166 22.51 2.22 -12.61
CA LYS A 166 23.76 2.47 -11.88
C LYS A 166 24.33 3.84 -12.20
N VAL A 167 24.45 4.17 -13.48
CA VAL A 167 24.98 5.47 -13.92
C VAL A 167 24.11 6.62 -13.43
N GLN A 168 22.80 6.51 -13.56
CA GLN A 168 21.88 7.58 -13.15
C GLN A 168 21.86 7.77 -11.62
N LEU A 169 21.97 6.71 -10.86
CA LEU A 169 22.04 6.80 -9.39
C LEU A 169 23.36 7.47 -8.96
N GLU A 170 24.50 7.10 -9.54
CA GLU A 170 25.79 7.74 -9.29
C GLU A 170 25.81 9.23 -9.62
N LEU A 171 25.04 9.64 -10.66
CA LEU A 171 24.95 11.05 -11.07
C LEU A 171 24.01 11.89 -10.20
N ASN A 172 23.02 11.29 -9.58
CA ASN A 172 21.93 12.01 -8.90
C ASN A 172 21.94 11.85 -7.38
N LEU A 173 22.69 10.92 -6.84
CA LEU A 173 22.77 10.66 -5.40
C LEU A 173 24.20 10.68 -4.92
N ASP A 174 24.41 11.34 -3.80
CA ASP A 174 25.67 11.28 -3.06
C ASP A 174 25.73 10.01 -2.21
N ASP A 175 26.92 9.48 -1.98
CA ASP A 175 27.20 8.36 -1.05
C ASP A 175 26.43 7.05 -1.36
N ILE A 176 26.17 6.75 -2.62
CA ILE A 176 25.55 5.48 -3.02
C ILE A 176 26.60 4.35 -3.05
N ILE A 177 26.22 3.19 -2.51
CA ILE A 177 27.06 1.98 -2.52
C ILE A 177 26.32 0.90 -3.31
N PHE A 178 27.00 0.31 -4.28
CA PHE A 178 26.54 -0.89 -4.99
C PHE A 178 27.28 -2.12 -4.48
N GLU A 179 26.55 -3.12 -4.03
CA GLU A 179 27.10 -4.42 -3.59
C GLU A 179 26.95 -5.49 -4.67
#